data_5e156602bb8fb06f458c76eccf54ec2d
#
_entry.id   5e156602bb8fb06f458c76eccf54ec2d
#
_cell.length_a   1.000
_cell.length_b   1.000
_cell.length_c   1.000
_cell.angle_alpha   90.00
_cell.angle_beta   90.00
_cell.angle_gamma   90.00
#
_symmetry.space_group_name_H-M   'P 1'
#
loop_
_entity.id
_entity.type
_entity.pdbx_description
1 polymer ?
#
loop_
_entity_poly.entity_id
_entity_poly.type
_entity_poly.pdbx_seq_one_letter_code
_entity_poly.pdbx_strand_id
1 'polypeptide(L)'
;MNKSKIEWCDHTWNPITGCNHGCHYCYARTMTARFSGDVRLNKMCKADYSTQTGPDGSALYVLDKPMLSETGHPLVYPFGFEPTFHRYRMDTIGKLKMGNNIFVGAMADVFGEWVPDEWIEEIFNVCLEHAEHNYLFLTKNPERYMKLANAGKLPQQDNFWYGTTVTRPDQEYAWFESGTYNWFLSICLLYTSPSPRDTERS
;
A
#
# COMPACT_ATOMS: atom_id res chain seq x y z
N MET A 1 -5.89 -12.08 1.47
CA MET A 1 -4.59 -11.79 2.13
C MET A 1 -3.61 -12.88 1.76
N ASN A 2 -2.34 -12.52 1.54
CA ASN A 2 -1.32 -13.45 1.07
C ASN A 2 -0.25 -13.66 2.14
N LYS A 3 0.18 -14.93 2.32
CA LYS A 3 1.36 -15.22 3.14
C LYS A 3 2.59 -14.57 2.49
N SER A 4 3.39 -13.89 3.27
CA SER A 4 4.57 -13.16 2.79
C SER A 4 5.81 -14.05 2.76
N LYS A 5 6.76 -13.70 1.86
CA LYS A 5 8.14 -14.18 1.89
C LYS A 5 9.10 -13.09 2.36
N ILE A 6 8.58 -11.93 2.75
CA ILE A 6 9.36 -10.82 3.29
C ILE A 6 9.68 -11.16 4.75
N GLU A 7 10.94 -11.12 5.14
CA GLU A 7 11.43 -11.61 6.44
C GLU A 7 10.80 -10.93 7.66
N TRP A 8 10.39 -9.66 7.51
CA TRP A 8 9.84 -8.86 8.62
C TRP A 8 8.31 -8.83 8.68
N CYS A 9 7.60 -9.57 7.82
CA CYS A 9 6.14 -9.70 7.90
C CYS A 9 5.64 -11.09 7.52
N ASP A 10 4.59 -11.55 8.19
CA ASP A 10 3.96 -12.85 7.96
C ASP A 10 2.99 -12.80 6.78
N HIS A 11 2.27 -11.69 6.66
CA HIS A 11 1.24 -11.48 5.64
C HIS A 11 1.33 -10.10 5.00
N THR A 12 0.90 -10.02 3.73
CA THR A 12 0.61 -8.74 3.08
C THR A 12 -0.90 -8.55 2.95
N TRP A 13 -1.37 -7.37 3.30
CA TRP A 13 -2.75 -6.94 3.14
C TRP A 13 -2.82 -5.72 2.25
N ASN A 14 -3.55 -5.84 1.14
CA ASN A 14 -3.63 -4.82 0.10
C ASN A 14 -5.09 -4.36 -0.08
N PRO A 15 -5.65 -3.58 0.84
CA PRO A 15 -6.95 -2.95 0.65
C PRO A 15 -6.92 -1.93 -0.47
N ILE A 16 -5.79 -1.27 -0.68
CA ILE A 16 -5.53 -0.41 -1.84
C ILE A 16 -4.50 -1.09 -2.74
N THR A 17 -4.68 -0.97 -4.06
CA THR A 17 -3.69 -1.33 -5.07
C THR A 17 -3.52 -0.19 -6.05
N GLY A 18 -2.34 -0.14 -6.70
CA GLY A 18 -2.02 0.97 -7.62
C GLY A 18 -1.43 2.19 -6.91
N CYS A 19 -0.64 2.97 -7.65
CA CYS A 19 0.19 4.02 -7.07
C CYS A 19 0.62 5.03 -8.15
N ASN A 20 0.57 6.33 -7.82
CA ASN A 20 0.90 7.43 -8.73
C ASN A 20 2.33 7.97 -8.58
N HIS A 21 3.19 7.41 -7.71
CA HIS A 21 4.58 7.87 -7.53
C HIS A 21 5.47 7.78 -8.78
N GLY A 22 5.09 6.97 -9.78
CA GLY A 22 5.84 6.88 -11.04
C GLY A 22 7.23 6.22 -10.97
N CYS A 23 7.54 5.49 -9.90
CA CYS A 23 8.85 4.85 -9.72
C CYS A 23 9.18 3.90 -10.89
N HIS A 24 10.32 4.11 -11.57
CA HIS A 24 10.76 3.30 -12.72
C HIS A 24 11.10 1.85 -12.36
N TYR A 25 11.51 1.60 -11.11
CA TYR A 25 11.88 0.28 -10.57
C TYR A 25 10.73 -0.46 -9.86
N CYS A 26 9.49 0.00 -10.02
CA CYS A 26 8.36 -0.50 -9.25
C CYS A 26 7.97 -1.93 -9.64
N TYR A 27 8.24 -2.90 -8.77
CA TYR A 27 7.84 -4.30 -8.97
C TYR A 27 6.32 -4.47 -8.99
N ALA A 28 5.59 -3.68 -8.20
CA ALA A 28 4.14 -3.76 -8.10
C ALA A 28 3.47 -3.39 -9.43
N ARG A 29 4.00 -2.39 -10.16
CA ARG A 29 3.53 -2.04 -11.51
C ARG A 29 3.70 -3.21 -12.49
N THR A 30 4.83 -3.88 -12.46
CA THR A 30 5.08 -5.05 -13.32
C THR A 30 4.15 -6.21 -12.97
N MET A 31 3.91 -6.45 -11.68
CA MET A 31 3.01 -7.50 -11.22
C MET A 31 1.55 -7.22 -11.63
N THR A 32 1.08 -5.99 -11.45
CA THR A 32 -0.31 -5.63 -11.84
C THR A 32 -0.51 -5.78 -13.33
N ALA A 33 0.46 -5.37 -14.18
CA ALA A 33 0.37 -5.52 -15.63
C ALA A 33 0.20 -6.99 -16.08
N ARG A 34 0.75 -7.94 -15.31
CA ARG A 34 0.64 -9.39 -15.63
C ARG A 34 -0.71 -9.99 -15.24
N PHE A 35 -1.40 -9.43 -14.25
CA PHE A 35 -2.60 -10.02 -13.63
C PHE A 35 -3.84 -9.14 -13.70
N SER A 36 -3.83 -8.09 -14.54
CA SER A 36 -4.95 -7.16 -14.69
C SER A 36 -6.03 -7.62 -15.70
N GLY A 37 -5.70 -8.57 -16.57
CA GLY A 37 -6.56 -8.87 -17.70
C GLY A 37 -6.65 -7.68 -18.69
N ASP A 38 -7.77 -7.53 -19.39
CA ASP A 38 -8.01 -6.36 -20.26
C ASP A 38 -8.65 -5.23 -19.45
N VAL A 39 -7.82 -4.28 -19.03
CA VAL A 39 -8.22 -3.10 -18.24
C VAL A 39 -9.30 -2.26 -18.98
N ARG A 40 -9.29 -2.22 -20.30
CA ARG A 40 -10.28 -1.45 -21.08
C ARG A 40 -11.66 -2.08 -20.97
N LEU A 41 -11.73 -3.41 -21.11
CA LEU A 41 -12.99 -4.14 -20.93
C LEU A 41 -13.49 -4.01 -19.47
N ASN A 42 -12.60 -4.14 -18.50
CA ASN A 42 -12.96 -3.99 -17.09
C ASN A 42 -13.56 -2.60 -16.79
N LYS A 43 -13.02 -1.54 -17.40
CA LYS A 43 -13.55 -0.17 -17.27
C LYS A 43 -14.92 0.03 -17.94
N MET A 44 -15.33 -0.84 -18.84
CA MET A 44 -16.66 -0.79 -19.45
C MET A 44 -17.75 -1.33 -18.49
N CYS A 45 -17.39 -2.18 -17.54
CA CYS A 45 -18.30 -2.79 -16.55
C CYS A 45 -18.64 -1.81 -15.41
N LYS A 46 -19.20 -0.65 -15.74
CA LYS A 46 -19.43 0.46 -14.79
C LYS A 46 -20.39 0.15 -13.64
N ALA A 47 -21.15 -0.92 -13.73
CA ALA A 47 -22.02 -1.38 -12.64
C ALA A 47 -21.26 -2.06 -11.50
N ASP A 48 -20.02 -2.49 -11.74
CA ASP A 48 -19.24 -3.30 -10.80
C ASP A 48 -18.32 -2.46 -9.90
N TYR A 49 -18.20 -1.16 -10.16
CA TYR A 49 -17.34 -0.25 -9.40
C TYR A 49 -17.89 1.17 -9.36
N SER A 50 -17.39 1.95 -8.38
CA SER A 50 -17.59 3.40 -8.36
C SER A 50 -16.26 4.13 -8.59
N THR A 51 -16.33 5.41 -8.96
CA THR A 51 -15.18 6.28 -9.14
C THR A 51 -15.25 7.47 -8.20
N GLN A 52 -14.10 7.88 -7.73
CA GLN A 52 -13.92 9.10 -6.92
C GLN A 52 -12.79 9.93 -7.53
N THR A 53 -12.75 11.21 -7.17
CA THR A 53 -11.63 12.09 -7.50
C THR A 53 -10.75 12.19 -6.28
N GLY A 54 -9.47 11.87 -6.43
CA GLY A 54 -8.48 12.00 -5.38
C GLY A 54 -8.18 13.46 -5.01
N PRO A 55 -7.55 13.70 -3.86
CA PRO A 55 -7.13 15.04 -3.44
C PRO A 55 -6.20 15.74 -4.44
N ASP A 56 -5.43 14.97 -5.22
CA ASP A 56 -4.55 15.43 -6.30
C ASP A 56 -5.28 15.59 -7.65
N GLY A 57 -6.59 15.35 -7.71
CA GLY A 57 -7.38 15.36 -8.93
C GLY A 57 -7.34 14.08 -9.75
N SER A 58 -6.62 13.05 -9.31
CA SER A 58 -6.55 11.76 -10.00
C SER A 58 -7.86 10.97 -9.90
N ALA A 59 -8.10 10.11 -10.90
CA ALA A 59 -9.22 9.18 -10.85
C ALA A 59 -8.89 7.99 -9.93
N LEU A 60 -9.81 7.69 -9.04
CA LEU A 60 -9.72 6.58 -8.10
C LEU A 60 -10.89 5.62 -8.32
N TYR A 61 -10.63 4.33 -8.14
CA TYR A 61 -11.65 3.28 -8.30
C TYR A 61 -11.98 2.66 -6.95
N VAL A 62 -13.25 2.34 -6.72
CA VAL A 62 -13.72 1.67 -5.51
C VAL A 62 -14.50 0.42 -5.87
N LEU A 63 -14.15 -0.68 -5.24
CA LEU A 63 -14.76 -1.98 -5.40
C LEU A 63 -15.32 -2.46 -4.05
N ASP A 64 -16.65 -2.46 -3.93
CA ASP A 64 -17.35 -3.03 -2.75
C ASP A 64 -17.47 -4.57 -2.85
N LYS A 65 -17.35 -5.10 -4.07
CA LYS A 65 -17.32 -6.55 -4.36
C LYS A 65 -16.18 -6.87 -5.33
N PRO A 66 -15.66 -8.10 -5.31
CA PRO A 66 -14.65 -8.50 -6.30
C PRO A 66 -15.24 -8.47 -7.71
N MET A 67 -14.56 -7.79 -8.64
CA MET A 67 -14.86 -7.88 -10.07
C MET A 67 -14.44 -9.26 -10.57
N LEU A 68 -15.28 -9.89 -11.41
CA LEU A 68 -15.04 -11.24 -11.90
C LEU A 68 -14.62 -11.21 -13.37
N SER A 69 -13.73 -12.14 -13.75
CA SER A 69 -13.42 -12.43 -15.16
C SER A 69 -14.59 -13.15 -15.82
N GLU A 70 -14.54 -13.31 -17.14
CA GLU A 70 -15.52 -14.10 -17.93
C GLU A 70 -15.63 -15.56 -17.43
N THR A 71 -14.57 -16.08 -16.81
CA THR A 71 -14.54 -17.44 -16.24
C THR A 71 -14.99 -17.49 -14.79
N GLY A 72 -15.49 -16.37 -14.23
CA GLY A 72 -16.00 -16.28 -12.87
C GLY A 72 -14.93 -16.20 -11.77
N HIS A 73 -13.63 -16.02 -12.12
CA HIS A 73 -12.56 -15.84 -11.14
C HIS A 73 -12.38 -14.36 -10.78
N PRO A 74 -12.14 -14.03 -9.48
CA PRO A 74 -11.88 -12.66 -9.06
C PRO A 74 -10.65 -12.06 -9.75
N LEU A 75 -10.83 -10.88 -10.35
CA LEU A 75 -9.73 -10.09 -10.88
C LEU A 75 -8.98 -9.40 -9.74
N VAL A 76 -7.68 -9.66 -9.64
CA VAL A 76 -6.86 -9.14 -8.54
C VAL A 76 -6.55 -7.65 -8.73
N TYR A 77 -6.32 -7.21 -9.98
CA TYR A 77 -5.97 -5.84 -10.35
C TYR A 77 -6.78 -5.37 -11.56
N PRO A 78 -8.12 -5.22 -11.44
CA PRO A 78 -8.98 -4.98 -12.60
C PRO A 78 -8.68 -3.69 -13.35
N PHE A 79 -8.10 -2.68 -12.68
CA PHE A 79 -7.71 -1.40 -13.27
C PHE A 79 -6.18 -1.24 -13.42
N GLY A 80 -5.46 -2.37 -13.46
CA GLY A 80 -4.01 -2.37 -13.59
C GLY A 80 -3.34 -1.71 -12.38
N PHE A 81 -2.52 -0.69 -12.63
CA PHE A 81 -1.80 0.04 -11.58
C PHE A 81 -2.44 1.38 -11.21
N GLU A 82 -3.69 1.61 -11.62
CA GLU A 82 -4.46 2.78 -11.20
C GLU A 82 -4.96 2.60 -9.75
N PRO A 83 -4.93 3.66 -8.92
CA PRO A 83 -5.30 3.56 -7.52
C PRO A 83 -6.73 3.04 -7.34
N THR A 84 -6.83 1.91 -6.67
CA THR A 84 -8.08 1.16 -6.50
C THR A 84 -8.25 0.74 -5.04
N PHE A 85 -9.37 1.12 -4.42
CA PHE A 85 -9.76 0.67 -3.10
C PHE A 85 -10.64 -0.58 -3.19
N HIS A 86 -10.16 -1.68 -2.71
CA HIS A 86 -10.87 -2.96 -2.64
C HIS A 86 -11.55 -3.10 -1.27
N ARG A 87 -12.64 -2.38 -1.06
CA ARG A 87 -13.33 -2.33 0.24
C ARG A 87 -13.74 -3.73 0.71
N TYR A 88 -14.11 -4.63 -0.18
CA TYR A 88 -14.41 -6.03 0.13
C TYR A 88 -13.24 -6.81 0.77
N ARG A 89 -12.02 -6.29 0.72
CA ARG A 89 -10.84 -6.92 1.36
C ARG A 89 -10.71 -6.55 2.83
N MET A 90 -11.50 -5.60 3.32
CA MET A 90 -11.43 -5.13 4.70
C MET A 90 -11.70 -6.28 5.69
N ASP A 91 -12.68 -7.12 5.43
CA ASP A 91 -13.07 -8.26 6.28
C ASP A 91 -12.06 -9.43 6.27
N THR A 92 -10.96 -9.31 5.50
CA THR A 92 -10.03 -10.43 5.37
C THR A 92 -9.09 -10.60 6.55
N ILE A 93 -8.88 -9.56 7.35
CA ILE A 93 -8.01 -9.60 8.56
C ILE A 93 -8.63 -10.53 9.61
N GLY A 94 -9.92 -10.41 9.89
CA GLY A 94 -10.61 -11.23 10.87
C GLY A 94 -10.57 -12.75 10.61
N LYS A 95 -10.07 -13.19 9.46
CA LYS A 95 -9.87 -14.60 9.12
C LYS A 95 -8.50 -15.13 9.53
N LEU A 96 -7.60 -14.27 9.99
CA LEU A 96 -6.28 -14.68 10.45
C LEU A 96 -6.30 -15.13 11.90
N LYS A 97 -5.41 -16.04 12.24
CA LYS A 97 -5.11 -16.38 13.64
C LYS A 97 -4.33 -15.23 14.27
N MET A 98 -4.31 -15.14 15.58
CA MET A 98 -3.65 -14.09 16.37
C MET A 98 -2.13 -14.01 16.12
N GLY A 99 -1.57 -12.83 16.37
CA GLY A 99 -0.12 -12.63 16.50
C GLY A 99 0.66 -12.57 15.20
N ASN A 100 0.12 -11.97 14.12
CA ASN A 100 0.83 -11.81 12.86
C ASN A 100 1.39 -10.39 12.67
N ASN A 101 2.53 -10.28 12.01
CA ASN A 101 3.04 -9.03 11.44
C ASN A 101 2.46 -8.83 10.04
N ILE A 102 1.65 -7.81 9.85
CA ILE A 102 0.92 -7.55 8.61
C ILE A 102 1.49 -6.30 7.93
N PHE A 103 2.04 -6.49 6.73
CA PHE A 103 2.44 -5.36 5.88
C PHE A 103 1.24 -4.84 5.11
N VAL A 104 0.85 -3.60 5.39
CA VAL A 104 -0.31 -2.94 4.78
C VAL A 104 0.12 -2.16 3.55
N GLY A 105 -0.48 -2.47 2.39
CA GLY A 105 -0.24 -1.72 1.17
C GLY A 105 1.02 -2.13 0.39
N ALA A 106 1.43 -3.40 0.39
CA ALA A 106 2.57 -3.88 -0.40
C ALA A 106 2.42 -3.61 -1.92
N MET A 107 1.19 -3.41 -2.42
CA MET A 107 0.88 -3.15 -3.83
C MET A 107 0.40 -1.72 -4.11
N ALA A 108 0.58 -0.81 -3.15
CA ALA A 108 0.22 0.61 -3.22
C ALA A 108 1.11 1.43 -2.28
N ASP A 109 0.94 2.75 -2.31
CA ASP A 109 1.31 3.60 -1.19
C ASP A 109 0.02 4.13 -0.57
N VAL A 110 -0.32 3.61 0.62
CA VAL A 110 -1.56 3.98 1.36
C VAL A 110 -1.56 5.47 1.75
N PHE A 111 -0.38 6.07 1.86
CA PHE A 111 -0.21 7.48 2.25
C PHE A 111 0.17 8.37 1.06
N GLY A 112 -0.04 7.89 -0.17
CA GLY A 112 0.13 8.71 -1.37
C GLY A 112 -0.81 9.93 -1.37
N GLU A 113 -0.41 11.01 -2.04
CA GLU A 113 -1.19 12.26 -2.08
C GLU A 113 -2.58 12.09 -2.68
N TRP A 114 -2.74 11.12 -3.60
CA TRP A 114 -4.01 10.78 -4.24
C TRP A 114 -4.98 10.03 -3.34
N VAL A 115 -4.52 9.45 -2.21
CA VAL A 115 -5.38 8.64 -1.34
C VAL A 115 -6.21 9.54 -0.43
N PRO A 116 -7.55 9.46 -0.44
CA PRO A 116 -8.40 10.21 0.47
C PRO A 116 -8.17 9.83 1.93
N ASP A 117 -8.34 10.79 2.85
CA ASP A 117 -8.23 10.54 4.29
C ASP A 117 -9.21 9.47 4.76
N GLU A 118 -10.42 9.44 4.18
CA GLU A 118 -11.48 8.50 4.51
C GLU A 118 -11.04 7.04 4.27
N TRP A 119 -10.27 6.77 3.21
CA TRP A 119 -9.75 5.42 2.95
C TRP A 119 -8.71 5.02 3.99
N ILE A 120 -7.86 5.96 4.40
CA ILE A 120 -6.85 5.73 5.44
C ILE A 120 -7.54 5.47 6.78
N GLU A 121 -8.56 6.25 7.11
CA GLU A 121 -9.37 6.08 8.33
C GLU A 121 -10.10 4.72 8.34
N GLU A 122 -10.70 4.30 7.23
CA GLU A 122 -11.31 2.96 7.11
C GLU A 122 -10.29 1.86 7.38
N ILE A 123 -9.06 1.98 6.82
CA ILE A 123 -7.99 1.02 7.04
C ILE A 123 -7.54 0.99 8.51
N PHE A 124 -7.35 2.15 9.13
CA PHE A 124 -7.00 2.23 10.54
C PHE A 124 -8.06 1.63 11.45
N ASN A 125 -9.33 1.88 11.17
CA ASN A 125 -10.44 1.33 11.96
C ASN A 125 -10.39 -0.20 11.97
N VAL A 126 -10.19 -0.84 10.81
CA VAL A 126 -10.05 -2.29 10.75
C VAL A 126 -8.82 -2.78 11.52
N CYS A 127 -7.70 -2.06 11.43
CA CYS A 127 -6.50 -2.41 12.20
C CYS A 127 -6.72 -2.28 13.72
N LEU A 128 -7.48 -1.28 14.15
CA LEU A 128 -7.83 -1.08 15.57
C LEU A 128 -8.80 -2.14 16.09
N GLU A 129 -9.75 -2.59 15.25
CA GLU A 129 -10.68 -3.68 15.58
C GLU A 129 -9.96 -5.03 15.75
N HIS A 130 -8.77 -5.18 15.13
CA HIS A 130 -7.95 -6.40 15.17
C HIS A 130 -6.59 -6.13 15.82
N ALA A 131 -6.61 -5.61 17.05
CA ALA A 131 -5.42 -5.20 17.81
C ALA A 131 -4.48 -6.37 18.17
N GLU A 132 -4.89 -7.61 17.95
CA GLU A 132 -4.08 -8.82 18.13
C GLU A 132 -2.93 -8.99 17.11
N HIS A 133 -2.90 -8.16 16.06
CA HIS A 133 -1.86 -8.16 15.03
C HIS A 133 -0.98 -6.91 15.10
N ASN A 134 0.24 -7.01 14.56
CA ASN A 134 1.10 -5.86 14.32
C ASN A 134 0.92 -5.37 12.88
N TYR A 135 0.83 -4.06 12.70
CA TYR A 135 0.63 -3.43 11.39
C TYR A 135 1.84 -2.60 11.00
N LEU A 136 2.42 -2.93 9.85
CA LEU A 136 3.56 -2.22 9.30
C LEU A 136 3.09 -1.44 8.08
N PHE A 137 3.17 -0.13 8.16
CA PHE A 137 2.86 0.79 7.08
C PHE A 137 4.17 1.29 6.49
N LEU A 138 4.23 1.46 5.18
CA LEU A 138 5.42 1.96 4.51
C LEU A 138 5.03 2.94 3.40
N THR A 139 5.66 4.12 3.41
CA THR A 139 5.37 5.17 2.42
C THR A 139 6.63 5.81 1.83
N LYS A 140 6.49 6.40 0.66
CA LYS A 140 7.43 7.36 0.07
C LYS A 140 7.01 8.82 0.28
N ASN A 141 5.87 9.04 0.94
CA ASN A 141 5.32 10.35 1.28
C ASN A 141 5.22 10.52 2.82
N PRO A 142 6.36 10.63 3.53
CA PRO A 142 6.37 10.71 4.99
C PRO A 142 5.68 11.97 5.54
N GLU A 143 5.58 13.04 4.75
CA GLU A 143 4.86 14.26 5.14
C GLU A 143 3.38 13.98 5.44
N ARG A 144 2.79 12.95 4.80
CA ARG A 144 1.41 12.56 5.08
C ARG A 144 1.23 12.05 6.51
N TYR A 145 2.21 11.33 7.05
CA TYR A 145 2.20 10.94 8.46
C TYR A 145 2.17 12.16 9.37
N MET A 146 2.99 13.17 9.07
CA MET A 146 3.04 14.40 9.88
C MET A 146 1.72 15.17 9.82
N LYS A 147 1.11 15.27 8.63
CA LYS A 147 -0.21 15.90 8.46
C LYS A 147 -1.28 15.19 9.28
N LEU A 148 -1.33 13.85 9.22
CA LEU A 148 -2.29 13.04 9.99
C LEU A 148 -2.03 13.11 11.49
N ALA A 149 -0.77 13.09 11.94
CA ALA A 149 -0.41 13.21 13.34
C ALA A 149 -0.82 14.58 13.91
N ASN A 150 -0.52 15.67 13.20
CA ASN A 150 -0.88 17.03 13.61
C ASN A 150 -2.41 17.23 13.65
N ALA A 151 -3.15 16.50 12.81
CA ALA A 151 -4.61 16.50 12.82
C ALA A 151 -5.21 15.55 13.88
N GLY A 152 -4.40 14.80 14.64
CA GLY A 152 -4.86 13.81 15.61
C GLY A 152 -5.50 12.57 14.96
N LYS A 153 -5.22 12.33 13.67
CA LYS A 153 -5.79 11.23 12.88
C LYS A 153 -4.84 10.04 12.70
N LEU A 154 -3.58 10.16 13.13
CA LEU A 154 -2.63 9.05 13.08
C LEU A 154 -2.71 8.26 14.40
N PRO A 155 -3.11 6.96 14.39
CA PRO A 155 -3.23 6.19 15.63
C PRO A 155 -1.91 5.98 16.37
N GLN A 156 -1.92 6.20 17.69
CA GLN A 156 -0.80 5.93 18.60
C GLN A 156 -1.01 4.58 19.29
N GLN A 157 -0.62 3.50 18.62
CA GLN A 157 -0.78 2.14 19.12
C GLN A 157 0.57 1.42 19.13
N ASP A 158 0.85 0.63 20.14
CA ASP A 158 2.11 -0.12 20.29
C ASP A 158 2.33 -1.15 19.17
N ASN A 159 1.24 -1.59 18.53
CA ASN A 159 1.26 -2.54 17.43
C ASN A 159 1.24 -1.89 16.04
N PHE A 160 1.31 -0.54 15.94
CA PHE A 160 1.40 0.18 14.67
C PHE A 160 2.81 0.71 14.43
N TRP A 161 3.36 0.45 13.24
CA TRP A 161 4.70 0.82 12.84
C TRP A 161 4.66 1.62 11.54
N TYR A 162 5.19 2.83 11.57
CA TYR A 162 5.17 3.79 10.47
C TYR A 162 6.54 3.88 9.80
N GLY A 163 6.66 3.34 8.61
CA GLY A 163 7.92 3.25 7.87
C GLY A 163 8.03 4.28 6.76
N THR A 164 9.25 4.77 6.54
CA THR A 164 9.59 5.59 5.37
C THR A 164 10.56 4.85 4.48
N THR A 165 10.28 4.81 3.17
CA THR A 165 11.20 4.28 2.17
C THR A 165 12.23 5.36 1.79
N VAL A 166 13.50 5.10 2.03
CA VAL A 166 14.62 5.96 1.65
C VAL A 166 15.33 5.34 0.45
N THR A 167 15.35 6.06 -0.67
CA THR A 167 15.94 5.60 -1.94
C THR A 167 17.19 6.38 -2.36
N ARG A 168 17.48 7.50 -1.71
CA ARG A 168 18.65 8.37 -1.94
C ARG A 168 19.22 8.83 -0.61
N PRO A 169 20.55 9.04 -0.53
CA PRO A 169 21.20 9.49 0.73
C PRO A 169 20.76 10.87 1.21
N ASP A 170 20.35 11.74 0.28
CA ASP A 170 19.92 13.13 0.51
C ASP A 170 18.41 13.28 0.70
N GLN A 171 17.68 12.16 0.72
CA GLN A 171 16.23 12.18 0.88
C GLN A 171 15.85 12.53 2.31
N GLU A 172 15.01 13.56 2.46
CA GLU A 172 14.37 13.84 3.74
C GLU A 172 13.38 12.72 4.12
N TYR A 173 13.30 12.45 5.41
CA TYR A 173 12.36 11.49 5.97
C TYR A 173 11.73 12.07 7.23
N ALA A 174 10.46 11.76 7.44
CA ALA A 174 9.82 12.10 8.70
C ALA A 174 10.30 11.14 9.80
N TRP A 175 10.55 11.70 10.94
CA TRP A 175 10.80 10.96 12.17
C TRP A 175 9.89 11.52 13.27
N PHE A 176 9.54 10.66 14.21
CA PHE A 176 8.73 11.05 15.34
C PHE A 176 9.63 11.10 16.59
N GLU A 177 9.29 11.99 17.52
CA GLU A 177 9.97 12.02 18.82
C GLU A 177 9.83 10.67 19.52
N SER A 178 10.88 10.31 20.26
CA SER A 178 10.93 9.04 20.96
C SER A 178 9.72 8.87 21.90
N GLY A 179 9.04 7.73 21.78
CA GLY A 179 7.90 7.37 22.61
C GLY A 179 6.54 7.87 22.13
N THR A 180 6.46 8.57 20.97
CA THR A 180 5.17 9.03 20.42
C THR A 180 4.58 7.99 19.46
N TYR A 181 5.38 7.52 18.50
CA TYR A 181 4.99 6.52 17.49
C TYR A 181 6.15 5.53 17.28
N ASN A 182 5.82 4.28 16.99
CA ASN A 182 6.83 3.35 16.48
C ASN A 182 7.10 3.68 15.01
N TRP A 183 8.35 3.85 14.66
CA TRP A 183 8.74 4.16 13.29
C TRP A 183 9.99 3.40 12.85
N PHE A 184 10.16 3.23 11.55
CA PHE A 184 11.33 2.57 10.96
C PHE A 184 11.68 3.14 9.59
N LEU A 185 12.91 2.89 9.14
CA LEU A 185 13.36 3.23 7.79
C LEU A 185 13.57 1.95 6.98
N SER A 186 13.00 1.95 5.77
CA SER A 186 13.28 0.95 4.75
C SER A 186 14.25 1.55 3.74
N ILE A 187 15.55 1.26 3.91
CA ILE A 187 16.61 1.84 3.10
C ILE A 187 16.83 0.96 1.88
N CYS A 188 16.52 1.50 0.70
CA CYS A 188 16.74 0.87 -0.59
C CYS A 188 17.50 1.86 -1.48
N LEU A 189 18.82 1.93 -1.30
CA LEU A 189 19.68 2.83 -2.05
C LEU A 189 19.84 2.31 -3.48
N LEU A 190 19.26 3.04 -4.44
CA LEU A 190 19.29 2.70 -5.87
C LEU A 190 20.60 3.13 -6.55
N TYR A 191 21.41 3.93 -5.87
CA TYR A 191 22.69 4.45 -6.33
C TYR A 191 23.78 4.10 -5.32
N THR A 192 24.08 2.81 -5.19
CA THR A 192 25.38 2.39 -4.66
C THR A 192 26.36 2.36 -5.82
N SER A 193 27.65 2.60 -5.55
CA SER A 193 28.74 2.36 -6.52
C SER A 193 28.51 1.00 -7.19
N PRO A 194 28.82 0.89 -8.51
CA PRO A 194 28.65 -0.38 -9.21
C PRO A 194 29.30 -1.50 -8.40
N SER A 195 28.58 -2.60 -8.24
CA SER A 195 29.10 -3.78 -7.59
C SER A 195 30.38 -4.21 -8.30
N PRO A 196 31.39 -4.77 -7.59
CA PRO A 196 32.55 -5.33 -8.25
C PRO A 196 32.24 -6.32 -9.39
N ARG A 197 31.07 -6.97 -9.35
CA ARG A 197 30.58 -7.84 -10.42
C ARG A 197 30.09 -7.11 -11.67
N ASP A 198 29.73 -5.83 -11.55
CA ASP A 198 29.26 -5.03 -12.68
C ASP A 198 30.42 -4.46 -13.49
N THR A 199 31.61 -4.37 -12.87
CA THR A 199 32.84 -3.92 -13.52
C THR A 199 33.58 -5.04 -14.29
N GLU A 200 33.25 -6.31 -14.06
CA GLU A 200 33.86 -7.45 -14.75
C GLU A 200 33.20 -7.79 -16.10
N ARG A 201 32.17 -7.04 -16.54
CA ARG A 201 31.42 -7.28 -17.79
C ARG A 201 31.61 -6.18 -18.85
N SER A 202 32.60 -5.33 -18.74
CA SER A 202 32.96 -4.32 -19.76
C SER A 202 34.19 -4.70 -20.54
#